data_ad29961806cb9ab4ecb16049ac2ab63c
#
_entry.id   ad29961806cb9ab4ecb16049ac2ab63c
#
_cell.length_a   1.000
_cell.length_b   1.000
_cell.length_c   1.000
_cell.angle_alpha   90.00
_cell.angle_beta   90.00
_cell.angle_gamma   90.00
#
_symmetry.space_group_name_H-M   'P 1'
#
loop_
_entity.id
_entity.type
_entity.pdbx_description
1 polymer ?
#
loop_
_entity_poly.entity_id
_entity_poly.type
_entity_poly.pdbx_seq_one_letter_code
_entity_poly.pdbx_strand_id
1 'polypeptide(L)'
;MEHTTLEKFKTEVHRTLISKLDLEKLSRVNSSQARQAVAAMVTEILSDQRVPLNFSEQEKIQSDLLDEVFGLGPLEPLLRDPKISDILVNSKDRVFIERGGRLERAEASFRDDRHLLQVIDRIVSRVGRRVDESSPMVDARLPDGSRVNAIIPPLALDGPSL
;
A
#
# COMPACT_ATOMS: atom_id res chain seq x y z
N MET A 1 4.28 -17.53 13.56
CA MET A 1 3.28 -16.67 14.27
C MET A 1 1.97 -16.73 13.49
N GLU A 2 0.82 -16.71 14.15
CA GLU A 2 -0.46 -16.69 13.40
C GLU A 2 -0.58 -15.40 12.60
N HIS A 3 -1.06 -15.46 11.36
CA HIS A 3 -1.17 -14.34 10.42
C HIS A 3 -1.85 -13.10 11.05
N THR A 4 -2.90 -13.31 11.85
CA THR A 4 -3.62 -12.23 12.55
C THR A 4 -2.75 -11.50 13.58
N THR A 5 -1.82 -12.19 14.23
CA THR A 5 -0.92 -11.60 15.23
C THR A 5 0.15 -10.74 14.55
N LEU A 6 0.68 -11.21 13.41
CA LEU A 6 1.67 -10.48 12.63
C LEU A 6 1.09 -9.18 12.04
N GLU A 7 -0.15 -9.21 11.54
CA GLU A 7 -0.82 -8.02 11.00
C GLU A 7 -1.13 -6.98 12.09
N LYS A 8 -1.55 -7.40 13.28
CA LYS A 8 -1.72 -6.48 14.42
C LYS A 8 -0.40 -5.83 14.80
N PHE A 9 0.65 -6.62 14.87
CA PHE A 9 1.99 -6.15 15.19
C PHE A 9 2.51 -5.17 14.15
N LYS A 10 2.37 -5.48 12.86
CA LYS A 10 2.71 -4.57 11.75
C LYS A 10 1.98 -3.23 11.87
N THR A 11 0.69 -3.25 12.23
CA THR A 11 -0.10 -2.03 12.43
C THR A 11 0.45 -1.17 13.58
N GLU A 12 0.91 -1.79 14.67
CA GLU A 12 1.49 -1.08 15.81
C GLU A 12 2.84 -0.46 15.46
N VAL A 13 3.71 -1.22 14.79
CA VAL A 13 4.99 -0.73 14.27
C VAL A 13 4.77 0.42 13.30
N HIS A 14 3.81 0.31 12.38
CA HIS A 14 3.44 1.39 11.47
C HIS A 14 3.01 2.65 12.20
N ARG A 15 2.17 2.53 13.23
CA ARG A 15 1.73 3.68 14.05
C ARG A 15 2.91 4.37 14.73
N THR A 16 3.81 3.59 15.33
CA THR A 16 5.02 4.09 15.97
C THR A 16 5.94 4.77 14.96
N LEU A 17 6.11 4.17 13.78
CA LEU A 17 6.89 4.74 12.69
C LEU A 17 6.33 6.11 12.27
N ILE A 18 5.04 6.20 11.98
CA ILE A 18 4.41 7.46 11.57
C ILE A 18 4.53 8.55 12.65
N SER A 19 4.44 8.20 13.93
CA SER A 19 4.63 9.17 15.03
C SER A 19 6.07 9.69 15.16
N LYS A 20 7.07 8.92 14.72
CA LYS A 20 8.49 9.30 14.72
C LYS A 20 8.94 9.96 13.40
N LEU A 21 8.15 9.84 12.33
CA LEU A 21 8.48 10.38 11.01
C LEU A 21 8.33 11.90 10.96
N ASP A 22 9.43 12.57 10.65
CA ASP A 22 9.45 13.99 10.30
C ASP A 22 9.31 14.13 8.77
N LEU A 23 8.06 14.32 8.31
CA LEU A 23 7.73 14.42 6.89
C LEU A 23 8.44 15.58 6.20
N GLU A 24 8.73 16.69 6.93
CA GLU A 24 9.46 17.83 6.37
C GLU A 24 10.92 17.46 6.09
N LYS A 25 11.56 16.72 6.99
CA LYS A 25 12.92 16.22 6.75
C LYS A 25 12.98 15.23 5.60
N LEU A 26 11.99 14.32 5.51
CA LEU A 26 11.92 13.35 4.41
C LEU A 26 11.74 14.00 3.05
N SER A 27 11.00 15.11 2.96
CA SER A 27 10.79 15.84 1.71
C SER A 27 12.05 16.54 1.18
N ARG A 28 13.05 16.77 2.04
CA ARG A 28 14.30 17.48 1.70
C ARG A 28 15.44 16.58 1.26
N VAL A 29 15.28 15.26 1.44
CA VAL A 29 16.29 14.27 1.02
C VAL A 29 15.82 13.53 -0.23
N ASN A 30 16.75 12.95 -0.99
CA ASN A 30 16.37 12.15 -2.14
C ASN A 30 15.63 10.87 -1.70
N SER A 31 14.85 10.30 -2.62
CA SER A 31 13.99 9.16 -2.33
C SER A 31 14.75 7.92 -1.81
N SER A 32 16.00 7.72 -2.24
CA SER A 32 16.84 6.62 -1.77
C SER A 32 17.27 6.82 -0.32
N GLN A 33 17.73 8.01 0.03
CA GLN A 33 18.13 8.35 1.39
C GLN A 33 16.94 8.32 2.36
N ALA A 34 15.79 8.85 1.92
CA ALA A 34 14.55 8.78 2.68
C ALA A 34 14.16 7.33 2.98
N ARG A 35 14.24 6.46 1.96
CA ARG A 35 13.91 5.03 2.09
C ARG A 35 14.86 4.31 3.05
N GLN A 36 16.17 4.60 2.99
CA GLN A 36 17.17 4.06 3.91
C GLN A 36 16.95 4.52 5.36
N ALA A 37 16.64 5.80 5.56
CA ALA A 37 16.35 6.35 6.88
C ALA A 37 15.12 5.69 7.52
N VAL A 38 14.05 5.51 6.75
CA VAL A 38 12.84 4.82 7.23
C VAL A 38 13.11 3.35 7.50
N ALA A 39 13.89 2.67 6.65
CA ALA A 39 14.28 1.28 6.87
C ALA A 39 15.06 1.11 8.19
N ALA A 40 16.00 2.01 8.48
CA ALA A 40 16.75 2.00 9.74
C ALA A 40 15.84 2.23 10.96
N MET A 41 14.88 3.17 10.86
CA MET A 41 13.90 3.42 11.93
C MET A 41 13.02 2.19 12.18
N VAL A 42 12.57 1.50 11.12
CA VAL A 42 11.79 0.26 11.25
C VAL A 42 12.61 -0.81 11.98
N THR A 43 13.88 -0.99 11.61
CA THR A 43 14.77 -1.95 12.27
C THR A 43 14.93 -1.63 13.77
N GLU A 44 15.11 -0.35 14.11
CA GLU A 44 15.19 0.08 15.50
C GLU A 44 13.91 -0.22 16.28
N ILE A 45 12.75 0.14 15.71
CA ILE A 45 11.43 -0.14 16.33
C ILE A 45 11.23 -1.65 16.54
N LEU A 46 11.58 -2.47 15.54
CA LEU A 46 11.47 -3.93 15.65
C LEU A 46 12.41 -4.50 16.74
N SER A 47 13.59 -3.94 16.91
CA SER A 47 14.55 -4.36 17.94
C SER A 47 14.08 -4.01 19.35
N ASP A 48 13.39 -2.87 19.52
CA ASP A 48 12.84 -2.44 20.81
C ASP A 48 11.61 -3.27 21.23
N GLN A 49 10.94 -3.86 20.27
CA GLN A 49 9.78 -4.72 20.51
C GLN A 49 10.25 -6.13 20.91
N ARG A 50 9.91 -6.58 22.11
CA ARG A 50 10.29 -7.93 22.62
C ARG A 50 9.48 -9.06 21.99
N VAL A 51 9.13 -8.94 20.71
CA VAL A 51 8.42 -9.97 19.96
C VAL A 51 9.44 -10.86 19.25
N PRO A 52 9.41 -12.17 19.45
CA PRO A 52 10.34 -13.08 18.80
C PRO A 52 9.98 -13.24 17.31
N LEU A 53 10.50 -12.35 16.48
CA LEU A 53 10.39 -12.40 15.02
C LEU A 53 11.62 -13.09 14.46
N ASN A 54 11.42 -14.04 13.55
CA ASN A 54 12.54 -14.57 12.76
C ASN A 54 12.95 -13.54 11.68
N PHE A 55 14.11 -13.78 11.07
CA PHE A 55 14.69 -12.87 10.09
C PHE A 55 13.76 -12.59 8.90
N SER A 56 13.10 -13.61 8.38
CA SER A 56 12.17 -13.49 7.25
C SER A 56 10.91 -12.66 7.61
N GLU A 57 10.41 -12.80 8.83
CA GLU A 57 9.29 -12.00 9.33
C GLU A 57 9.69 -10.52 9.47
N GLN A 58 10.90 -10.24 9.97
CA GLN A 58 11.43 -8.87 10.07
C GLN A 58 11.60 -8.23 8.70
N GLU A 59 12.21 -8.93 7.73
CA GLU A 59 12.36 -8.45 6.36
C GLU A 59 11.00 -8.18 5.70
N LYS A 60 10.03 -9.07 5.90
CA LYS A 60 8.68 -8.90 5.37
C LYS A 60 8.01 -7.65 5.94
N ILE A 61 8.03 -7.47 7.26
CA ILE A 61 7.46 -6.28 7.91
C ILE A 61 8.14 -5.01 7.41
N GLN A 62 9.46 -5.01 7.31
CA GLN A 62 10.22 -3.85 6.82
C GLN A 62 9.84 -3.52 5.37
N SER A 63 9.78 -4.51 4.49
CA SER A 63 9.37 -4.32 3.10
C SER A 63 7.94 -3.78 3.00
N ASP A 64 7.01 -4.39 3.71
CA ASP A 64 5.60 -3.97 3.74
C ASP A 64 5.46 -2.52 4.21
N LEU A 65 6.18 -2.13 5.27
CA LEU A 65 6.13 -0.75 5.79
C LEU A 65 6.76 0.27 4.82
N LEU A 66 7.83 -0.10 4.12
CA LEU A 66 8.41 0.75 3.07
C LEU A 66 7.45 0.91 1.90
N ASP A 67 6.75 -0.13 1.51
CA ASP A 67 5.71 -0.09 0.48
C ASP A 67 4.49 0.76 0.91
N GLU A 68 4.14 0.75 2.19
CA GLU A 68 3.11 1.61 2.76
C GLU A 68 3.51 3.10 2.73
N VAL A 69 4.75 3.41 3.07
CA VAL A 69 5.23 4.81 3.17
C VAL A 69 5.54 5.40 1.80
N PHE A 70 6.22 4.67 0.94
CA PHE A 70 6.76 5.19 -0.33
C PHE A 70 6.08 4.64 -1.58
N GLY A 71 5.37 3.53 -1.46
CA GLY A 71 4.75 2.82 -2.58
C GLY A 71 3.23 2.90 -2.58
N LEU A 72 2.64 1.86 -3.14
CA LEU A 72 1.20 1.65 -3.25
C LEU A 72 0.68 0.63 -2.22
N GLY A 73 1.38 0.51 -1.09
CA GLY A 73 1.00 -0.36 0.01
C GLY A 73 0.79 -1.82 -0.41
N PRO A 74 -0.39 -2.40 -0.09
CA PRO A 74 -0.67 -3.81 -0.37
C PRO A 74 -0.64 -4.20 -1.84
N LEU A 75 -0.68 -3.23 -2.77
CA LEU A 75 -0.62 -3.50 -4.21
C LEU A 75 0.81 -3.71 -4.72
N GLU A 76 1.82 -3.23 -4.02
CA GLU A 76 3.21 -3.31 -4.49
C GLU A 76 3.70 -4.73 -4.80
N PRO A 77 3.46 -5.73 -3.94
CA PRO A 77 3.85 -7.12 -4.25
C PRO A 77 3.13 -7.67 -5.49
N LEU A 78 1.86 -7.26 -5.70
CA LEU A 78 1.06 -7.70 -6.86
C LEU A 78 1.56 -7.05 -8.15
N LEU A 79 1.92 -5.78 -8.10
CA LEU A 79 2.46 -5.02 -9.24
C LEU A 79 3.86 -5.50 -9.65
N ARG A 80 4.62 -6.10 -8.73
CA ARG A 80 5.94 -6.68 -9.03
C ARG A 80 5.87 -8.09 -9.63
N ASP A 81 4.73 -8.78 -9.54
CA ASP A 81 4.57 -10.13 -10.11
C ASP A 81 4.23 -10.04 -11.62
N PRO A 82 5.16 -10.39 -12.52
CA PRO A 82 4.92 -10.29 -13.96
C PRO A 82 3.89 -11.29 -14.49
N LYS A 83 3.42 -12.22 -13.66
CA LYS A 83 2.38 -13.19 -14.02
C LYS A 83 0.96 -12.65 -13.80
N ILE A 84 0.83 -11.52 -13.12
CA ILE A 84 -0.44 -10.86 -12.89
C ILE A 84 -0.72 -9.90 -14.04
N SER A 85 -1.83 -10.11 -14.72
CA SER A 85 -2.29 -9.26 -15.82
C SER A 85 -3.19 -8.12 -15.33
N ASP A 86 -4.01 -8.39 -14.30
CA ASP A 86 -4.99 -7.44 -13.79
C ASP A 86 -5.10 -7.54 -12.26
N ILE A 87 -5.37 -6.41 -11.63
CA ILE A 87 -5.64 -6.28 -10.20
C ILE A 87 -6.98 -5.58 -10.05
N LEU A 88 -7.91 -6.19 -9.33
CA LEU A 88 -9.25 -5.66 -9.07
C LEU A 88 -9.44 -5.48 -7.57
N VAL A 89 -9.66 -4.26 -7.15
CA VAL A 89 -9.97 -3.92 -5.76
C VAL A 89 -11.44 -3.53 -5.66
N ASN A 90 -12.28 -4.44 -5.23
CA ASN A 90 -13.72 -4.21 -5.08
C ASN A 90 -14.08 -3.57 -3.72
N SER A 91 -13.20 -3.72 -2.73
CA SER A 91 -13.26 -3.05 -1.43
C SER A 91 -11.91 -3.24 -0.72
N LYS A 92 -11.75 -2.62 0.43
CA LYS A 92 -10.51 -2.69 1.24
C LYS A 92 -10.01 -4.11 1.55
N ASP A 93 -10.90 -5.10 1.58
CA ASP A 93 -10.62 -6.50 1.94
C ASP A 93 -10.98 -7.50 0.83
N ARG A 94 -11.41 -7.02 -0.33
CA ARG A 94 -11.74 -7.84 -1.49
C ARG A 94 -10.89 -7.47 -2.70
N VAL A 95 -9.67 -7.98 -2.68
CA VAL A 95 -8.70 -7.81 -3.77
C VAL A 95 -8.63 -9.11 -4.56
N PHE A 96 -8.75 -9.00 -5.88
CA PHE A 96 -8.63 -10.11 -6.82
C PHE A 96 -7.53 -9.80 -7.82
N ILE A 97 -6.93 -10.85 -8.35
CA ILE A 97 -5.93 -10.77 -9.42
C ILE A 97 -6.29 -11.72 -10.54
N GLU A 98 -5.93 -11.34 -11.75
CA GLU A 98 -5.94 -12.25 -12.87
C GLU A 98 -4.52 -12.77 -13.13
N ARG A 99 -4.38 -14.08 -13.15
CA ARG A 99 -3.11 -14.75 -13.42
C ARG A 99 -3.34 -15.87 -14.43
N GLY A 100 -2.72 -15.77 -15.60
CA GLY A 100 -2.89 -16.76 -16.66
C GLY A 100 -4.33 -16.96 -17.11
N GLY A 101 -5.13 -15.90 -17.17
CA GLY A 101 -6.53 -15.93 -17.57
C GLY A 101 -7.48 -16.45 -16.48
N ARG A 102 -7.02 -16.59 -15.24
CA ARG A 102 -7.84 -17.04 -14.10
C ARG A 102 -7.90 -15.96 -13.05
N LEU A 103 -9.12 -15.64 -12.62
CA LEU A 103 -9.37 -14.74 -11.52
C LEU A 103 -9.24 -15.51 -10.20
N GLU A 104 -8.39 -15.00 -9.30
CA GLU A 104 -8.18 -15.55 -7.96
C GLU A 104 -8.17 -14.43 -6.91
N ARG A 105 -8.51 -14.77 -5.67
CA ARG A 105 -8.45 -13.82 -4.57
C ARG A 105 -7.00 -13.65 -4.11
N ALA A 106 -6.54 -12.40 -4.02
CA ALA A 106 -5.23 -12.08 -3.48
C ALA A 106 -5.23 -12.03 -1.94
N GLU A 107 -4.10 -12.35 -1.34
CA GLU A 107 -3.85 -12.17 0.09
C GLU A 107 -3.42 -10.72 0.41
N ALA A 108 -4.09 -9.76 -0.22
CA ALA A 108 -3.84 -8.34 -0.03
C ALA A 108 -5.08 -7.68 0.57
N SER A 109 -4.90 -6.78 1.51
CA SER A 109 -5.98 -6.01 2.11
C SER A 109 -5.51 -4.63 2.53
N PHE A 110 -6.42 -3.67 2.53
CA PHE A 110 -6.20 -2.34 3.05
C PHE A 110 -6.72 -2.26 4.49
N ARG A 111 -6.15 -1.41 5.32
CA ARG A 111 -6.57 -1.23 6.73
C ARG A 111 -8.03 -0.77 6.84
N ASP A 112 -8.38 0.19 6.02
CA ASP A 112 -9.71 0.82 5.94
C ASP A 112 -9.91 1.48 4.57
N ASP A 113 -11.09 2.02 4.32
CA ASP A 113 -11.42 2.71 3.06
C ASP A 113 -10.58 3.97 2.87
N ARG A 114 -10.19 4.65 3.96
CA ARG A 114 -9.31 5.83 3.89
C ARG A 114 -7.93 5.45 3.35
N HIS A 115 -7.39 4.32 3.79
CA HIS A 115 -6.12 3.81 3.27
C HIS A 115 -6.22 3.49 1.77
N LEU A 116 -7.31 2.85 1.34
CA LEU A 116 -7.56 2.59 -0.09
C LEU A 116 -7.67 3.90 -0.89
N LEU A 117 -8.41 4.89 -0.39
CA LEU A 117 -8.51 6.22 -1.01
C LEU A 117 -7.14 6.90 -1.13
N GLN A 118 -6.28 6.82 -0.11
CA GLN A 118 -4.92 7.38 -0.16
C GLN A 118 -4.07 6.70 -1.25
N VAL A 119 -4.20 5.38 -1.41
CA VAL A 119 -3.49 4.65 -2.48
C VAL A 119 -4.03 5.04 -3.85
N ILE A 120 -5.34 5.13 -4.02
CA ILE A 120 -5.98 5.62 -5.26
C ILE A 120 -5.47 7.02 -5.62
N ASP A 121 -5.53 7.96 -4.67
CA ASP A 121 -5.05 9.33 -4.88
C ASP A 121 -3.58 9.37 -5.29
N ARG A 122 -2.75 8.57 -4.63
CA ARG A 122 -1.32 8.45 -4.94
C ARG A 122 -1.07 7.93 -6.36
N ILE A 123 -1.88 6.98 -6.84
CA ILE A 123 -1.80 6.47 -8.21
C ILE A 123 -2.17 7.56 -9.21
N VAL A 124 -3.33 8.17 -9.05
CA VAL A 124 -3.87 9.09 -10.05
C VAL A 124 -3.12 10.42 -10.09
N SER A 125 -2.58 10.85 -8.95
CA SER A 125 -1.74 12.06 -8.86
C SER A 125 -0.44 11.93 -9.66
N ARG A 126 0.11 10.72 -9.81
CA ARG A 126 1.31 10.47 -10.64
C ARG A 126 1.10 10.79 -12.12
N VAL A 127 -0.13 10.79 -12.59
CA VAL A 127 -0.51 11.14 -13.98
C VAL A 127 -1.22 12.49 -14.07
N GLY A 128 -1.11 13.31 -13.02
CA GLY A 128 -1.70 14.66 -13.00
C GLY A 128 -3.23 14.65 -12.95
N ARG A 129 -3.84 13.57 -12.51
CA ARG A 129 -5.29 13.44 -12.33
C ARG A 129 -5.66 13.61 -10.86
N ARG A 130 -6.93 13.83 -10.62
CA ARG A 130 -7.55 13.92 -9.29
C ARG A 130 -8.83 13.11 -9.29
N VAL A 131 -9.16 12.56 -8.13
CA VAL A 131 -10.43 11.91 -7.84
C VAL A 131 -10.91 12.45 -6.49
N ASP A 132 -12.10 13.00 -6.47
CA ASP A 132 -12.73 13.57 -5.28
C ASP A 132 -14.26 13.45 -5.37
N GLU A 133 -14.98 13.91 -4.36
CA GLU A 133 -16.46 13.84 -4.31
C GLU A 133 -17.13 14.56 -5.50
N SER A 134 -16.48 15.57 -6.08
CA SER A 134 -16.99 16.31 -7.26
C SER A 134 -16.70 15.58 -8.57
N SER A 135 -15.63 14.79 -8.61
CA SER A 135 -15.21 13.96 -9.73
C SER A 135 -14.88 12.55 -9.21
N PRO A 136 -15.90 11.76 -8.85
CA PRO A 136 -15.69 10.52 -8.09
C PRO A 136 -15.25 9.32 -8.95
N MET A 137 -14.90 9.52 -10.20
CA MET A 137 -14.40 8.52 -11.11
C MET A 137 -13.21 9.05 -11.90
N VAL A 138 -12.24 8.21 -12.12
CA VAL A 138 -11.07 8.48 -12.97
C VAL A 138 -10.73 7.28 -13.83
N ASP A 139 -10.41 7.53 -15.08
CA ASP A 139 -9.79 6.58 -16.01
C ASP A 139 -8.50 7.21 -16.51
N ALA A 140 -7.38 6.54 -16.31
CA ALA A 140 -6.06 7.05 -16.63
C ALA A 140 -5.14 5.94 -17.16
N ARG A 141 -4.08 6.37 -17.86
CA ARG A 141 -3.00 5.47 -18.27
C ARG A 141 -1.72 5.89 -17.55
N LEU A 142 -1.09 4.94 -16.90
CA LEU A 142 0.18 5.13 -16.20
C LEU A 142 1.34 5.21 -17.19
N PRO A 143 2.52 5.75 -16.79
CA PRO A 143 3.69 5.84 -17.66
C PRO A 143 4.22 4.50 -18.18
N ASP A 144 3.99 3.40 -17.44
CA ASP A 144 4.34 2.04 -17.84
C ASP A 144 3.35 1.42 -18.84
N GLY A 145 2.28 2.15 -19.21
CA GLY A 145 1.24 1.72 -20.12
C GLY A 145 0.02 1.06 -19.46
N SER A 146 0.08 0.77 -18.17
CA SER A 146 -1.03 0.21 -17.41
C SER A 146 -2.23 1.14 -17.40
N ARG A 147 -3.44 0.59 -17.51
CA ARG A 147 -4.68 1.34 -17.37
C ARG A 147 -5.17 1.26 -15.92
N VAL A 148 -5.61 2.38 -15.41
CA VAL A 148 -6.19 2.51 -14.06
C VAL A 148 -7.58 3.10 -14.17
N ASN A 149 -8.55 2.42 -13.56
CA ASN A 149 -9.90 2.94 -13.36
C ASN A 149 -10.21 2.92 -11.87
N ALA A 150 -10.61 4.05 -11.31
CA ALA A 150 -11.00 4.14 -9.91
C ALA A 150 -12.34 4.84 -9.77
N ILE A 151 -13.15 4.36 -8.83
CA ILE A 151 -14.45 4.91 -8.47
C ILE A 151 -14.50 5.04 -6.94
N ILE A 152 -14.93 6.22 -6.47
CA ILE A 152 -15.04 6.50 -5.05
C ILE A 152 -16.46 6.94 -4.67
N PRO A 153 -16.84 6.96 -3.39
CA PRO A 153 -18.07 7.60 -2.96
C PRO A 153 -18.13 9.09 -3.37
N PRO A 154 -19.32 9.62 -3.70
CA PRO A 154 -20.65 9.02 -3.57
C PRO A 154 -21.07 8.09 -4.72
N LEU A 155 -20.29 7.97 -5.79
CA LEU A 155 -20.64 7.15 -6.94
C LEU A 155 -20.49 5.65 -6.63
N ALA A 156 -19.44 5.25 -5.90
CA ALA A 156 -19.24 3.90 -5.40
C ALA A 156 -20.02 3.70 -4.10
N LEU A 157 -21.11 2.92 -4.13
CA LEU A 157 -22.01 2.74 -2.99
C LEU A 157 -21.43 1.87 -1.88
N ASP A 158 -20.59 0.91 -2.22
CA ASP A 158 -19.99 -0.06 -1.28
C ASP A 158 -18.56 0.31 -0.85
N GLY A 159 -18.16 1.56 -1.06
CA GLY A 159 -16.82 2.04 -0.78
C GLY A 159 -15.95 2.17 -2.04
N PRO A 160 -14.70 2.64 -1.90
CA PRO A 160 -13.80 2.84 -3.02
C PRO A 160 -13.47 1.53 -3.75
N SER A 161 -13.31 1.60 -5.07
CA SER A 161 -12.84 0.48 -5.91
C SER A 161 -11.81 0.95 -6.94
N LEU A 162 -10.94 0.03 -7.35
CA LEU A 162 -9.82 0.27 -8.24
C LEU A 162 -9.62 -0.94 -9.16
#